data_e756a24644007829e594b37cf463ad03
#
_entry.id   e756a24644007829e594b37cf463ad03
#
_cell.length_a   1.000
_cell.length_b   1.000
_cell.length_c   1.000
_cell.angle_alpha   90.00
_cell.angle_beta   90.00
_cell.angle_gamma   90.00
#
_symmetry.space_group_name_H-M   'P 1'
#
loop_
_entity.id
_entity.type
_entity.pdbx_description
1 polymer ?
#
loop_
_entity_poly.entity_id
_entity_poly.type
_entity_poly.pdbx_seq_one_letter_code
_entity_poly.pdbx_strand_id
1 'polypeptide(L)'
;MLLDLSHPDEQWREYDAVLCRSLSQSRGLAVLHVLEYWGVRVYNPAGVTATCNDKLLTTLALLQVGIPTPHTLLAFDPQVTMRGIETLGYPVVLKPITGSWGRLLARINDRDAAEAVLEHQETLGSYQHHIHYVQEYIDKPQRDIRAFVVGDRTICAIYRTSEHWVTNTARGAVASNCPVTPELDSLCVRAARAVGGGILAIDVLEDSQRGLLVNEINATMEFRNSIAPTGIDIPNAMLDYILSSVQEEVLR
;
A
#
# COMPACT_ATOMS: atom_id res chain seq x y z
N MET A 1 -15.60 -20.78 2.61
CA MET A 1 -16.48 -20.26 1.53
C MET A 1 -16.12 -21.02 0.26
N LEU A 2 -17.10 -21.55 -0.43
CA LEU A 2 -17.00 -22.18 -1.75
C LEU A 2 -17.71 -21.26 -2.74
N LEU A 3 -17.09 -20.98 -3.88
CA LEU A 3 -17.68 -20.19 -4.97
C LEU A 3 -17.67 -21.06 -6.23
N ASP A 4 -18.84 -21.31 -6.82
CA ASP A 4 -18.95 -22.00 -8.10
C ASP A 4 -18.82 -20.97 -9.24
N LEU A 5 -17.72 -21.02 -9.97
CA LEU A 5 -17.41 -20.01 -11.00
C LEU A 5 -18.38 -20.09 -12.19
N SER A 6 -18.97 -21.26 -12.42
CA SER A 6 -19.91 -21.51 -13.54
C SER A 6 -21.35 -21.14 -13.18
N HIS A 7 -21.68 -21.11 -11.89
CA HIS A 7 -23.02 -20.83 -11.38
C HIS A 7 -22.94 -19.75 -10.31
N PRO A 8 -23.10 -18.48 -10.69
CA PRO A 8 -23.12 -17.37 -9.74
C PRO A 8 -24.16 -17.59 -8.64
N ASP A 9 -23.74 -17.42 -7.39
CA ASP A 9 -24.67 -17.45 -6.27
C ASP A 9 -25.48 -16.15 -6.25
N GLU A 10 -26.79 -16.28 -6.54
CA GLU A 10 -27.73 -15.16 -6.64
C GLU A 10 -27.76 -14.31 -5.35
N GLN A 11 -27.44 -14.87 -4.19
CA GLN A 11 -27.40 -14.15 -2.93
C GLN A 11 -26.44 -12.95 -2.97
N TRP A 12 -25.33 -13.03 -3.72
CA TRP A 12 -24.40 -11.92 -3.86
C TRP A 12 -24.97 -10.72 -4.64
N ARG A 13 -25.94 -10.96 -5.51
CA ARG A 13 -26.62 -9.94 -6.31
C ARG A 13 -27.70 -9.17 -5.54
N GLU A 14 -28.05 -9.65 -4.34
CA GLU A 14 -28.99 -8.95 -3.45
C GLU A 14 -28.33 -7.75 -2.74
N TYR A 15 -26.99 -7.67 -2.76
CA TYR A 15 -26.24 -6.55 -2.18
C TYR A 15 -25.97 -5.47 -3.22
N ASP A 16 -26.24 -4.21 -2.87
CA ASP A 16 -25.92 -3.05 -3.72
C ASP A 16 -24.40 -2.87 -3.91
N ALA A 17 -23.61 -3.28 -2.91
CA ALA A 17 -22.14 -3.25 -2.95
C ALA A 17 -21.52 -4.17 -1.91
N VAL A 18 -20.30 -4.63 -2.15
CA VAL A 18 -19.51 -5.45 -1.23
C VAL A 18 -18.20 -4.75 -0.91
N LEU A 19 -17.94 -4.48 0.37
CA LEU A 19 -16.66 -3.97 0.87
C LEU A 19 -15.77 -5.12 1.33
N CYS A 20 -14.62 -5.33 0.68
CA CYS A 20 -13.66 -6.36 1.07
C CYS A 20 -12.78 -5.90 2.25
N ARG A 21 -12.90 -6.61 3.38
CA ARG A 21 -12.08 -6.41 4.59
C ARG A 21 -11.25 -7.64 4.95
N SER A 22 -10.90 -8.46 3.95
CA SER A 22 -10.10 -9.67 4.16
C SER A 22 -8.69 -9.35 4.66
N LEU A 23 -8.25 -10.06 5.71
CA LEU A 23 -6.87 -9.97 6.20
C LEU A 23 -5.86 -10.65 5.26
N SER A 24 -6.31 -11.61 4.47
CA SER A 24 -5.48 -12.28 3.45
C SER A 24 -5.61 -11.55 2.11
N GLN A 25 -4.55 -10.87 1.69
CA GLN A 25 -4.53 -10.15 0.42
C GLN A 25 -4.88 -11.04 -0.78
N SER A 26 -4.27 -12.22 -0.89
CA SER A 26 -4.50 -13.15 -2.02
C SER A 26 -5.92 -13.70 -2.04
N ARG A 27 -6.46 -14.09 -0.86
CA ARG A 27 -7.85 -14.58 -0.78
C ARG A 27 -8.86 -13.47 -1.06
N GLY A 28 -8.64 -12.28 -0.50
CA GLY A 28 -9.47 -11.11 -0.75
C GLY A 28 -9.51 -10.76 -2.23
N LEU A 29 -8.35 -10.69 -2.89
CA LEU A 29 -8.26 -10.40 -4.31
C LEU A 29 -8.96 -11.46 -5.18
N ALA A 30 -8.79 -12.75 -4.88
CA ALA A 30 -9.47 -13.82 -5.60
C ALA A 30 -11.01 -13.70 -5.49
N VAL A 31 -11.53 -13.39 -4.30
CA VAL A 31 -12.97 -13.15 -4.09
C VAL A 31 -13.44 -11.92 -4.87
N LEU A 32 -12.72 -10.83 -4.85
CA LEU A 32 -13.06 -9.61 -5.59
C LEU A 32 -13.19 -9.90 -7.09
N HIS A 33 -12.23 -10.62 -7.70
CA HIS A 33 -12.32 -11.00 -9.11
C HIS A 33 -13.56 -11.82 -9.44
N VAL A 34 -13.94 -12.78 -8.57
CA VAL A 34 -15.13 -13.59 -8.77
C VAL A 34 -16.39 -12.74 -8.67
N LEU A 35 -16.48 -11.88 -7.66
CA LEU A 35 -17.65 -11.02 -7.46
C LEU A 35 -17.82 -10.03 -8.63
N GLU A 36 -16.73 -9.41 -9.11
CA GLU A 36 -16.79 -8.55 -10.31
C GLU A 36 -17.21 -9.31 -11.55
N TYR A 37 -16.70 -10.53 -11.75
CA TYR A 37 -17.12 -11.40 -12.86
C TYR A 37 -18.62 -11.74 -12.80
N TRP A 38 -19.18 -11.86 -11.59
CA TRP A 38 -20.62 -12.05 -11.39
C TRP A 38 -21.44 -10.74 -11.50
N GLY A 39 -20.79 -9.62 -11.76
CA GLY A 39 -21.43 -8.29 -11.87
C GLY A 39 -21.77 -7.65 -10.52
N VAL A 40 -21.18 -8.15 -9.43
CA VAL A 40 -21.35 -7.56 -8.10
C VAL A 40 -20.38 -6.38 -7.95
N ARG A 41 -20.91 -5.22 -7.51
CA ARG A 41 -20.09 -4.05 -7.24
C ARG A 41 -19.23 -4.28 -6.00
N VAL A 42 -17.93 -4.05 -6.10
CA VAL A 42 -16.98 -4.26 -5.00
C VAL A 42 -16.16 -3.01 -4.70
N TYR A 43 -15.77 -2.87 -3.44
CA TYR A 43 -14.88 -1.81 -2.94
C TYR A 43 -13.70 -2.43 -2.15
N ASN A 44 -12.45 -2.11 -2.53
CA ASN A 44 -12.06 -1.48 -3.79
C ASN A 44 -12.18 -2.47 -4.95
N PRO A 45 -12.22 -1.99 -6.22
CA PRO A 45 -12.17 -2.87 -7.39
C PRO A 45 -10.97 -3.80 -7.36
N ALA A 46 -11.12 -4.99 -7.96
CA ALA A 46 -10.06 -6.01 -7.99
C ALA A 46 -8.77 -5.46 -8.63
N GLY A 47 -8.87 -4.68 -9.70
CA GLY A 47 -7.73 -4.05 -10.37
C GLY A 47 -6.96 -3.07 -9.45
N VAL A 48 -7.68 -2.23 -8.70
CA VAL A 48 -7.09 -1.32 -7.70
C VAL A 48 -6.40 -2.12 -6.60
N THR A 49 -7.09 -3.14 -6.09
CA THR A 49 -6.57 -4.00 -5.02
C THR A 49 -5.32 -4.77 -5.48
N ALA A 50 -5.31 -5.29 -6.71
CA ALA A 50 -4.16 -5.98 -7.29
C ALA A 50 -2.95 -5.04 -7.39
N THR A 51 -3.14 -3.82 -7.91
CA THR A 51 -2.08 -2.80 -8.01
C THR A 51 -1.52 -2.45 -6.63
N CYS A 52 -2.36 -2.20 -5.65
CA CYS A 52 -1.93 -1.84 -4.30
C CYS A 52 -1.27 -3.00 -3.53
N ASN A 53 -1.60 -4.26 -3.84
CA ASN A 53 -0.98 -5.43 -3.22
C ASN A 53 0.43 -5.74 -3.75
N ASP A 54 0.84 -5.10 -4.84
CA ASP A 54 2.13 -5.27 -5.51
C ASP A 54 2.91 -3.94 -5.50
N LYS A 55 4.06 -3.93 -4.80
CA LYS A 55 4.90 -2.72 -4.66
C LYS A 55 5.48 -2.24 -5.99
N LEU A 56 5.79 -3.17 -6.90
CA LEU A 56 6.27 -2.82 -8.23
C LEU A 56 5.18 -2.10 -9.02
N LEU A 57 3.97 -2.68 -9.09
CA LEU A 57 2.85 -2.07 -9.82
C LEU A 57 2.45 -0.71 -9.22
N THR A 58 2.42 -0.60 -7.89
CA THR A 58 2.18 0.68 -7.21
C THR A 58 3.24 1.72 -7.60
N THR A 59 4.52 1.35 -7.52
CA THR A 59 5.62 2.27 -7.87
C THR A 59 5.55 2.71 -9.34
N LEU A 60 5.28 1.79 -10.26
CA LEU A 60 5.13 2.12 -11.69
C LEU A 60 3.95 3.07 -11.93
N ALA A 61 2.81 2.84 -11.28
CA ALA A 61 1.65 3.72 -11.37
C ALA A 61 1.95 5.15 -10.86
N LEU A 62 2.68 5.26 -9.74
CA LEU A 62 3.10 6.56 -9.20
C LEU A 62 4.07 7.28 -10.13
N LEU A 63 5.09 6.60 -10.63
CA LEU A 63 6.09 7.15 -11.54
C LEU A 63 5.47 7.63 -12.86
N GLN A 64 4.49 6.89 -13.41
CA GLN A 64 3.81 7.24 -14.65
C GLN A 64 3.15 8.62 -14.60
N VAL A 65 2.69 9.05 -13.42
CA VAL A 65 2.03 10.36 -13.23
C VAL A 65 2.90 11.37 -12.48
N GLY A 66 4.19 11.08 -12.31
CA GLY A 66 5.16 11.98 -11.69
C GLY A 66 4.91 12.22 -10.19
N ILE A 67 4.41 11.23 -9.47
CA ILE A 67 4.30 11.28 -8.01
C ILE A 67 5.68 11.03 -7.40
N PRO A 68 6.15 11.89 -6.49
CA PRO A 68 7.41 11.65 -5.78
C PRO A 68 7.36 10.35 -4.97
N THR A 69 8.32 9.46 -5.22
CA THR A 69 8.48 8.17 -4.53
C THR A 69 9.98 7.92 -4.32
N PRO A 70 10.39 7.11 -3.34
CA PRO A 70 11.79 6.78 -3.17
C PRO A 70 12.37 6.10 -4.42
N HIS A 71 13.64 6.39 -4.73
CA HIS A 71 14.33 5.76 -5.86
C HIS A 71 14.40 4.25 -5.68
N THR A 72 13.96 3.53 -6.69
CA THR A 72 13.78 2.09 -6.60
C THR A 72 14.37 1.41 -7.83
N LEU A 73 15.11 0.33 -7.61
CA LEU A 73 15.65 -0.55 -8.64
C LEU A 73 14.99 -1.91 -8.57
N LEU A 74 14.84 -2.55 -9.72
CA LEU A 74 14.39 -3.93 -9.83
C LEU A 74 15.49 -4.77 -10.48
N ALA A 75 15.81 -5.91 -9.89
CA ALA A 75 16.79 -6.84 -10.42
C ALA A 75 16.34 -8.30 -10.18
N PHE A 76 16.92 -9.24 -10.95
CA PHE A 76 16.52 -10.66 -10.96
C PHE A 76 17.71 -11.59 -10.75
N ASP A 77 18.86 -11.02 -10.44
CA ASP A 77 20.11 -11.73 -10.25
C ASP A 77 20.91 -11.09 -9.11
N PRO A 78 21.49 -11.86 -8.17
CA PRO A 78 22.20 -11.32 -7.03
C PRO A 78 23.37 -10.40 -7.40
N GLN A 79 24.15 -10.73 -8.45
CA GLN A 79 25.30 -9.91 -8.85
C GLN A 79 24.86 -8.58 -9.47
N VAL A 80 23.76 -8.60 -10.26
CA VAL A 80 23.16 -7.39 -10.80
C VAL A 80 22.58 -6.54 -9.67
N THR A 81 21.94 -7.18 -8.69
CA THR A 81 21.39 -6.52 -7.50
C THR A 81 22.48 -5.84 -6.69
N MET A 82 23.61 -6.51 -6.46
CA MET A 82 24.75 -5.92 -5.77
C MET A 82 25.24 -4.63 -6.45
N ARG A 83 25.41 -4.66 -7.77
CA ARG A 83 25.78 -3.44 -8.53
C ARG A 83 24.74 -2.32 -8.39
N GLY A 84 23.46 -2.68 -8.40
CA GLY A 84 22.39 -1.72 -8.17
C GLY A 84 22.45 -1.09 -6.79
N ILE A 85 22.67 -1.89 -5.74
CA ILE A 85 22.82 -1.42 -4.35
C ILE A 85 24.02 -0.47 -4.24
N GLU A 86 25.16 -0.83 -4.82
CA GLU A 86 26.37 0.00 -4.84
C GLU A 86 26.15 1.33 -5.58
N THR A 87 25.31 1.32 -6.61
CA THR A 87 24.95 2.54 -7.35
C THR A 87 24.03 3.46 -6.54
N LEU A 88 23.05 2.89 -5.80
CA LEU A 88 22.17 3.65 -4.91
C LEU A 88 22.93 4.20 -3.69
N GLY A 89 23.94 3.46 -3.23
CA GLY A 89 24.66 3.71 -1.98
C GLY A 89 23.92 3.15 -0.77
N TYR A 90 24.69 2.92 0.31
CA TYR A 90 24.15 2.40 1.56
C TYR A 90 23.70 3.53 2.49
N PRO A 91 22.67 3.29 3.33
CA PRO A 91 21.86 2.08 3.40
C PRO A 91 20.78 2.03 2.31
N VAL A 92 20.34 0.80 1.96
CA VAL A 92 19.16 0.56 1.11
C VAL A 92 18.15 -0.32 1.83
N VAL A 93 16.93 -0.41 1.30
CA VAL A 93 15.87 -1.30 1.80
C VAL A 93 15.52 -2.32 0.72
N LEU A 94 15.74 -3.60 1.02
CA LEU A 94 15.27 -4.72 0.20
C LEU A 94 13.88 -5.14 0.69
N LYS A 95 12.93 -5.25 -0.24
CA LYS A 95 11.53 -5.56 0.06
C LYS A 95 11.03 -6.68 -0.86
N PRO A 96 10.16 -7.58 -0.39
CA PRO A 96 9.39 -8.42 -1.31
C PRO A 96 8.38 -7.53 -2.08
N ILE A 97 8.16 -7.82 -3.37
CA ILE A 97 7.18 -7.08 -4.19
C ILE A 97 5.76 -7.27 -3.66
N THR A 98 5.43 -8.45 -3.14
CA THR A 98 4.17 -8.75 -2.47
C THR A 98 4.40 -9.00 -0.98
N GLY A 99 3.45 -8.65 -0.15
CA GLY A 99 3.54 -8.83 1.31
C GLY A 99 3.15 -7.56 2.06
N SER A 100 2.78 -7.74 3.34
CA SER A 100 2.24 -6.69 4.21
C SER A 100 2.85 -6.73 5.60
N TRP A 101 2.49 -5.77 6.45
CA TRP A 101 2.87 -5.70 7.87
C TRP A 101 4.35 -5.48 8.12
N GLY A 102 5.12 -4.97 7.17
CA GLY A 102 6.56 -4.75 7.31
C GLY A 102 7.34 -6.05 7.55
N ARG A 103 6.85 -7.18 7.03
CA ARG A 103 7.55 -8.48 7.09
C ARG A 103 8.54 -8.59 5.95
N LEU A 104 9.64 -9.30 6.21
CA LEU A 104 10.71 -9.58 5.23
C LEU A 104 11.34 -8.31 4.62
N LEU A 105 11.27 -7.17 5.33
CA LEU A 105 12.03 -5.98 4.98
C LEU A 105 13.44 -6.10 5.56
N ALA A 106 14.46 -5.86 4.75
CA ALA A 106 15.84 -5.79 5.19
C ALA A 106 16.41 -4.39 4.92
N ARG A 107 16.89 -3.71 5.98
CA ARG A 107 17.75 -2.54 5.83
C ARG A 107 19.18 -3.04 5.71
N ILE A 108 19.79 -2.77 4.58
CA ILE A 108 21.13 -3.22 4.22
C ILE A 108 22.08 -2.04 4.37
N ASN A 109 23.00 -2.14 5.33
CA ASN A 109 23.85 -1.02 5.71
C ASN A 109 25.24 -1.06 5.04
N ASP A 110 25.63 -2.21 4.52
CA ASP A 110 26.96 -2.45 3.93
C ASP A 110 26.91 -3.61 2.95
N ARG A 111 28.05 -3.86 2.29
CA ARG A 111 28.22 -4.90 1.28
C ARG A 111 28.04 -6.31 1.86
N ASP A 112 28.63 -6.58 3.02
CA ASP A 112 28.60 -7.93 3.61
C ASP A 112 27.16 -8.31 3.98
N ALA A 113 26.38 -7.36 4.52
CA ALA A 113 24.96 -7.54 4.78
C ALA A 113 24.16 -7.79 3.49
N ALA A 114 24.50 -7.10 2.40
CA ALA A 114 23.85 -7.31 1.10
C ALA A 114 24.12 -8.73 0.57
N GLU A 115 25.38 -9.18 0.55
CA GLU A 115 25.78 -10.51 0.10
C GLU A 115 25.05 -11.59 0.91
N ALA A 116 25.04 -11.50 2.24
CA ALA A 116 24.38 -12.46 3.11
C ALA A 116 22.86 -12.55 2.88
N VAL A 117 22.18 -11.41 2.72
CA VAL A 117 20.72 -11.40 2.48
C VAL A 117 20.38 -11.97 1.12
N LEU A 118 21.13 -11.62 0.07
CA LEU A 118 20.90 -12.14 -1.28
C LEU A 118 21.17 -13.64 -1.37
N GLU A 119 22.27 -14.14 -0.76
CA GLU A 119 22.56 -15.58 -0.67
C GLU A 119 21.43 -16.33 0.04
N HIS A 120 20.92 -15.77 1.14
CA HIS A 120 19.81 -16.36 1.88
C HIS A 120 18.53 -16.44 1.02
N GLN A 121 18.23 -15.39 0.25
CA GLN A 121 17.07 -15.37 -0.65
C GLN A 121 17.21 -16.38 -1.80
N GLU A 122 18.39 -16.51 -2.39
CA GLU A 122 18.67 -17.49 -3.44
C GLU A 122 18.55 -18.94 -2.92
N THR A 123 19.04 -19.21 -1.70
CA THR A 123 19.12 -20.56 -1.16
C THR A 123 17.81 -21.05 -0.56
N LEU A 124 17.11 -20.20 0.18
CA LEU A 124 15.93 -20.55 0.98
C LEU A 124 14.65 -19.85 0.52
N GLY A 125 14.76 -18.89 -0.38
CA GLY A 125 13.65 -18.13 -0.89
C GLY A 125 12.73 -18.94 -1.82
N SER A 126 11.47 -18.52 -1.92
CA SER A 126 10.58 -18.98 -3.00
C SER A 126 10.88 -18.19 -4.27
N TYR A 127 10.34 -18.63 -5.42
CA TYR A 127 10.51 -17.94 -6.70
C TYR A 127 10.20 -16.44 -6.67
N GLN A 128 9.33 -15.99 -5.76
CA GLN A 128 9.01 -14.55 -5.58
C GLN A 128 10.16 -13.78 -4.91
N HIS A 129 11.04 -14.45 -4.17
CA HIS A 129 12.20 -13.83 -3.52
C HIS A 129 13.35 -13.56 -4.50
N HIS A 130 13.32 -14.16 -5.69
CA HIS A 130 14.27 -13.90 -6.77
C HIS A 130 13.94 -12.64 -7.58
N ILE A 131 12.94 -11.90 -7.18
CA ILE A 131 12.62 -10.56 -7.68
C ILE A 131 13.08 -9.55 -6.62
N HIS A 132 14.22 -8.94 -6.85
CA HIS A 132 14.84 -8.05 -5.89
C HIS A 132 14.36 -6.61 -6.11
N TYR A 133 13.46 -6.15 -5.25
CA TYR A 133 12.98 -4.78 -5.20
C TYR A 133 13.84 -4.02 -4.18
N VAL A 134 14.79 -3.23 -4.69
CA VAL A 134 15.76 -2.47 -3.90
C VAL A 134 15.37 -1.01 -3.93
N GLN A 135 15.14 -0.43 -2.76
CA GLN A 135 14.73 0.96 -2.60
C GLN A 135 15.79 1.73 -1.79
N GLU A 136 16.05 2.98 -2.15
CA GLU A 136 16.86 3.86 -1.31
C GLU A 136 16.28 3.95 0.10
N TYR A 137 17.13 4.08 1.09
CA TYR A 137 16.70 4.34 2.46
C TYR A 137 16.47 5.84 2.65
N ILE A 138 15.27 6.20 3.10
CA ILE A 138 14.94 7.59 3.44
C ILE A 138 15.21 7.79 4.93
N ASP A 139 16.13 8.71 5.25
CA ASP A 139 16.41 9.12 6.61
C ASP A 139 15.32 10.10 7.08
N LYS A 140 14.26 9.51 7.59
CA LYS A 140 13.05 10.21 8.03
C LYS A 140 13.09 10.52 9.52
N PRO A 141 12.33 11.51 10.02
CA PRO A 141 12.36 11.93 11.44
C PRO A 141 11.65 10.93 12.36
N GLN A 142 12.14 9.65 12.45
CA GLN A 142 11.63 8.55 13.30
C GLN A 142 10.11 8.34 13.23
N ARG A 143 9.47 8.85 12.19
CA ARG A 143 8.05 8.69 11.93
C ARG A 143 7.77 8.55 10.43
N ASP A 144 6.59 8.15 10.10
CA ASP A 144 5.99 8.31 8.79
C ASP A 144 4.55 8.80 8.92
N ILE A 145 3.95 9.13 7.79
CA ILE A 145 2.56 9.59 7.72
C ILE A 145 1.73 8.47 7.09
N ARG A 146 0.60 8.14 7.72
CA ARG A 146 -0.47 7.37 7.07
C ARG A 146 -1.66 8.27 6.86
N ALA A 147 -1.93 8.59 5.59
CA ALA A 147 -3.07 9.37 5.16
C ALA A 147 -4.20 8.46 4.68
N PHE A 148 -5.45 8.81 5.01
CA PHE A 148 -6.64 8.05 4.63
C PHE A 148 -7.39 8.82 3.55
N VAL A 149 -7.40 8.27 2.34
CA VAL A 149 -8.11 8.84 1.19
C VAL A 149 -9.40 8.08 0.96
N VAL A 150 -10.51 8.80 0.90
CA VAL A 150 -11.82 8.24 0.57
C VAL A 150 -12.41 9.06 -0.56
N GLY A 151 -12.56 8.45 -1.73
CA GLY A 151 -12.93 9.14 -2.96
C GLY A 151 -11.86 10.17 -3.36
N ASP A 152 -12.25 11.44 -3.39
CA ASP A 152 -11.44 12.54 -3.91
C ASP A 152 -10.80 13.43 -2.83
N ARG A 153 -10.74 12.98 -1.58
CA ARG A 153 -10.18 13.76 -0.46
C ARG A 153 -9.44 12.91 0.55
N THR A 154 -8.44 13.49 1.19
CA THR A 154 -7.81 12.94 2.38
C THR A 154 -8.64 13.30 3.60
N ILE A 155 -9.36 12.33 4.17
CA ILE A 155 -10.28 12.57 5.29
C ILE A 155 -9.56 12.81 6.62
N CYS A 156 -8.41 12.19 6.81
CA CYS A 156 -7.52 12.38 7.97
C CYS A 156 -6.15 11.77 7.70
N ALA A 157 -5.19 12.07 8.59
CA ALA A 157 -3.87 11.44 8.58
C ALA A 157 -3.35 11.27 10.01
N ILE A 158 -2.44 10.32 10.21
CA ILE A 158 -1.70 10.12 11.46
C ILE A 158 -0.20 10.07 11.20
N TYR A 159 0.56 10.56 12.16
CA TYR A 159 1.96 10.17 12.32
C TYR A 159 2.04 8.81 13.00
N ARG A 160 2.97 7.97 12.54
CA ARG A 160 3.34 6.71 13.21
C ARG A 160 4.79 6.84 13.69
N THR A 161 4.99 7.10 14.97
CA THR A 161 6.31 7.35 15.56
C THR A 161 6.85 6.08 16.21
N SER A 162 8.13 5.76 15.97
CA SER A 162 8.82 4.61 16.55
C SER A 162 10.33 4.87 16.59
N GLU A 163 11.01 4.33 17.60
CA GLU A 163 12.48 4.29 17.63
C GLU A 163 13.06 3.33 16.57
N HIS A 164 12.24 2.38 16.10
CA HIS A 164 12.63 1.46 15.05
C HIS A 164 12.42 2.12 13.68
N TRP A 165 13.30 1.87 12.71
CA TRP A 165 13.21 2.43 11.36
C TRP A 165 11.92 2.04 10.59
N VAL A 166 11.32 0.87 10.91
CA VAL A 166 9.99 0.48 10.45
C VAL A 166 8.96 1.02 11.45
N THR A 167 8.18 1.99 11.03
CA THR A 167 7.22 2.74 11.84
C THR A 167 5.79 2.20 11.77
N ASN A 168 5.64 0.88 11.60
CA ASN A 168 4.32 0.24 11.53
C ASN A 168 3.70 0.08 12.93
N THR A 169 2.41 0.44 13.09
CA THR A 169 1.67 0.28 14.35
C THR A 169 1.57 -1.17 14.81
N ALA A 170 1.58 -2.14 13.90
CA ALA A 170 1.66 -3.57 14.24
C ALA A 170 2.99 -3.95 14.94
N ARG A 171 4.02 -3.09 14.87
CA ARG A 171 5.31 -3.23 15.57
C ARG A 171 5.45 -2.30 16.77
N GLY A 172 4.36 -1.71 17.23
CA GLY A 172 4.34 -0.86 18.42
C GLY A 172 4.57 0.63 18.15
N ALA A 173 4.53 1.09 16.89
CA ALA A 173 4.58 2.53 16.63
C ALA A 173 3.38 3.25 17.26
N VAL A 174 3.62 4.42 17.82
CA VAL A 174 2.61 5.27 18.43
C VAL A 174 1.95 6.14 17.36
N ALA A 175 0.62 6.09 17.32
CA ALA A 175 -0.16 6.93 16.43
C ALA A 175 -0.51 8.27 17.09
N SER A 176 -0.33 9.38 16.36
CA SER A 176 -0.79 10.71 16.75
C SER A 176 -1.38 11.44 15.55
N ASN A 177 -2.21 12.45 15.80
CA ASN A 177 -2.83 13.22 14.72
C ASN A 177 -1.78 13.92 13.85
N CYS A 178 -1.94 13.79 12.53
CA CYS A 178 -1.18 14.52 11.53
C CYS A 178 -2.14 15.50 10.82
N PRO A 179 -1.92 16.82 10.87
CA PRO A 179 -2.75 17.76 10.13
C PRO A 179 -2.69 17.49 8.62
N VAL A 180 -3.85 17.43 7.99
CA VAL A 180 -3.93 17.31 6.53
C VAL A 180 -3.68 18.68 5.91
N THR A 181 -2.44 18.92 5.48
CA THR A 181 -2.07 20.13 4.76
C THR A 181 -2.53 20.05 3.30
N PRO A 182 -2.70 21.19 2.59
CA PRO A 182 -3.03 21.18 1.16
C PRO A 182 -2.02 20.39 0.30
N GLU A 183 -0.74 20.42 0.68
CA GLU A 183 0.33 19.65 0.02
C GLU A 183 0.12 18.14 0.20
N LEU A 184 -0.11 17.70 1.45
CA LEU A 184 -0.35 16.28 1.76
C LEU A 184 -1.62 15.78 1.09
N ASP A 185 -2.71 16.55 1.13
CA ASP A 185 -3.97 16.19 0.47
C ASP A 185 -3.78 16.05 -1.04
N SER A 186 -3.21 17.06 -1.70
CA SER A 186 -2.93 17.04 -3.14
C SER A 186 -2.07 15.83 -3.54
N LEU A 187 -1.00 15.53 -2.77
CA LEU A 187 -0.13 14.39 -3.02
C LEU A 187 -0.91 13.06 -2.90
N CYS A 188 -1.63 12.88 -1.79
CA CYS A 188 -2.33 11.64 -1.50
C CYS A 188 -3.50 11.39 -2.46
N VAL A 189 -4.29 12.42 -2.80
CA VAL A 189 -5.38 12.29 -3.78
C VAL A 189 -4.84 11.94 -5.17
N ARG A 190 -3.75 12.58 -5.62
CA ARG A 190 -3.11 12.22 -6.89
C ARG A 190 -2.57 10.80 -6.88
N ALA A 191 -1.95 10.37 -5.79
CA ALA A 191 -1.46 9.00 -5.61
C ALA A 191 -2.60 7.97 -5.62
N ALA A 192 -3.72 8.28 -4.94
CA ALA A 192 -4.91 7.44 -4.98
C ALA A 192 -5.46 7.29 -6.40
N ARG A 193 -5.57 8.39 -7.15
CA ARG A 193 -6.02 8.36 -8.55
C ARG A 193 -5.10 7.56 -9.47
N ALA A 194 -3.79 7.58 -9.22
CA ALA A 194 -2.81 6.83 -10.01
C ALA A 194 -3.06 5.31 -9.98
N VAL A 195 -3.61 4.79 -8.90
CA VAL A 195 -3.94 3.35 -8.75
C VAL A 195 -5.41 3.04 -9.03
N GLY A 196 -6.22 4.04 -9.41
CA GLY A 196 -7.65 3.88 -9.75
C GLY A 196 -8.62 4.44 -8.70
N GLY A 197 -8.15 5.06 -7.62
CA GLY A 197 -8.99 5.71 -6.60
C GLY A 197 -9.66 4.74 -5.63
N GLY A 198 -10.65 5.24 -4.90
CA GLY A 198 -11.46 4.46 -3.96
C GLY A 198 -11.19 4.77 -2.50
N ILE A 199 -11.08 3.72 -1.68
CA ILE A 199 -10.90 3.76 -0.23
C ILE A 199 -9.49 3.27 0.10
N LEU A 200 -8.53 4.19 0.30
CA LEU A 200 -7.11 3.88 0.30
C LEU A 200 -6.38 4.48 1.52
N ALA A 201 -5.38 3.78 2.04
CA ALA A 201 -4.41 4.37 2.96
C ALA A 201 -3.07 4.55 2.24
N ILE A 202 -2.53 5.76 2.31
CA ILE A 202 -1.29 6.17 1.65
C ILE A 202 -0.21 6.33 2.71
N ASP A 203 0.88 5.59 2.60
CA ASP A 203 2.03 5.72 3.48
C ASP A 203 3.04 6.69 2.85
N VAL A 204 3.34 7.77 3.54
CA VAL A 204 4.18 8.87 3.06
C VAL A 204 5.40 9.03 3.98
N LEU A 205 6.58 9.16 3.38
CA LEU A 205 7.84 9.46 4.05
C LEU A 205 8.15 10.95 3.94
N GLU A 206 8.77 11.49 4.99
CA GLU A 206 9.26 12.87 5.02
C GLU A 206 10.77 12.85 4.71
N ASP A 207 11.15 13.26 3.49
CA ASP A 207 12.56 13.42 3.09
C ASP A 207 12.99 14.85 3.31
N SER A 208 14.15 15.06 3.96
CA SER A 208 14.62 16.39 4.33
C SER A 208 14.97 17.30 3.14
N GLN A 209 15.21 16.74 1.95
CA GLN A 209 15.60 17.45 0.74
C GLN A 209 14.49 17.55 -0.29
N ARG A 210 13.70 16.47 -0.43
CA ARG A 210 12.68 16.33 -1.49
C ARG A 210 11.24 16.49 -0.98
N GLY A 211 11.04 16.65 0.35
CA GLY A 211 9.72 16.78 0.95
C GLY A 211 8.98 15.44 1.07
N LEU A 212 7.73 15.40 0.70
CA LEU A 212 6.86 14.24 0.88
C LEU A 212 7.02 13.23 -0.26
N LEU A 213 7.30 11.96 0.08
CA LEU A 213 7.46 10.85 -0.86
C LEU A 213 6.42 9.75 -0.57
N VAL A 214 5.65 9.35 -1.55
CA VAL A 214 4.72 8.21 -1.41
C VAL A 214 5.51 6.91 -1.42
N ASN A 215 5.39 6.12 -0.35
CA ASN A 215 6.10 4.85 -0.17
C ASN A 215 5.26 3.62 -0.50
N GLU A 216 3.97 3.64 -0.14
CA GLU A 216 3.07 2.49 -0.29
C GLU A 216 1.61 2.96 -0.31
N ILE A 217 0.75 2.23 -1.04
CA ILE A 217 -0.70 2.42 -1.05
C ILE A 217 -1.37 1.12 -0.64
N ASN A 218 -2.32 1.20 0.29
CA ASN A 218 -3.03 0.06 0.83
C ASN A 218 -4.53 0.14 0.50
N ALA A 219 -5.04 -0.84 -0.27
CA ALA A 219 -6.44 -0.93 -0.66
C ALA A 219 -7.35 -1.52 0.44
N THR A 220 -6.77 -2.20 1.44
CA THR A 220 -7.50 -2.69 2.62
C THR A 220 -6.90 -1.99 3.85
N MET A 221 -7.29 -0.72 4.05
CA MET A 221 -6.69 0.11 5.08
C MET A 221 -7.04 -0.35 6.50
N GLU A 222 -6.03 -0.48 7.37
CA GLU A 222 -6.21 -0.65 8.80
C GLU A 222 -6.26 0.73 9.46
N PHE A 223 -7.33 1.01 10.19
CA PHE A 223 -7.61 2.33 10.76
C PHE A 223 -7.89 2.34 12.26
N ARG A 224 -7.87 1.18 12.93
CA ARG A 224 -8.21 1.06 14.37
C ARG A 224 -7.46 2.08 15.24
N ASN A 225 -6.16 2.22 15.01
CA ASN A 225 -5.31 3.13 15.78
C ASN A 225 -5.37 4.59 15.32
N SER A 226 -6.24 4.91 14.35
CA SER A 226 -6.30 6.24 13.72
C SER A 226 -7.53 7.02 14.15
N ILE A 227 -8.60 6.35 14.57
CA ILE A 227 -9.86 6.99 14.95
C ILE A 227 -9.67 7.90 16.18
N ALA A 228 -9.12 7.36 17.27
CA ALA A 228 -8.95 8.12 18.52
C ALA A 228 -8.03 9.35 18.35
N PRO A 229 -6.83 9.26 17.69
CA PRO A 229 -5.98 10.42 17.51
C PRO A 229 -6.57 11.51 16.61
N THR A 230 -7.34 11.13 15.58
CA THR A 230 -7.87 12.08 14.60
C THR A 230 -9.26 12.61 14.93
N GLY A 231 -10.02 11.86 15.74
CA GLY A 231 -11.43 12.14 16.01
C GLY A 231 -12.35 11.91 14.81
N ILE A 232 -11.85 11.34 13.70
CA ILE A 232 -12.61 11.11 12.48
C ILE A 232 -13.22 9.71 12.48
N ASP A 233 -14.51 9.62 12.21
CA ASP A 233 -15.21 8.36 12.01
C ASP A 233 -14.93 7.81 10.61
N ILE A 234 -13.77 7.15 10.48
CA ILE A 234 -13.31 6.57 9.21
C ILE A 234 -14.30 5.53 8.66
N PRO A 235 -14.86 4.60 9.47
CA PRO A 235 -15.90 3.68 9.00
C PRO A 235 -17.09 4.36 8.34
N ASN A 236 -17.65 5.39 8.98
CA ASN A 236 -18.79 6.11 8.41
C ASN A 236 -18.41 6.86 7.13
N ALA A 237 -17.24 7.49 7.07
CA ALA A 237 -16.77 8.13 5.84
C ALA A 237 -16.63 7.12 4.67
N MET A 238 -16.20 5.89 4.94
CA MET A 238 -16.15 4.82 3.94
C MET A 238 -17.55 4.41 3.47
N LEU A 239 -18.49 4.25 4.40
CA LEU A 239 -19.88 3.87 4.08
C LEU A 239 -20.59 4.97 3.29
N ASP A 240 -20.45 6.24 3.69
CA ASP A 240 -21.01 7.38 2.97
C ASP A 240 -20.52 7.45 1.53
N TYR A 241 -19.23 7.21 1.31
CA TYR A 241 -18.64 7.15 -0.04
C TYR A 241 -19.25 6.02 -0.87
N ILE A 242 -19.37 4.81 -0.30
CA ILE A 242 -19.96 3.65 -0.98
C ILE A 242 -21.41 3.94 -1.35
N LEU A 243 -22.21 4.43 -0.39
CA LEU A 243 -23.64 4.73 -0.61
C LEU A 243 -23.84 5.82 -1.67
N SER A 244 -23.04 6.88 -1.63
CA SER A 244 -23.09 7.93 -2.66
C SER A 244 -22.76 7.41 -4.05
N SER A 245 -21.72 6.57 -4.16
CA SER A 245 -21.30 5.97 -5.43
C SER A 245 -22.36 5.01 -6.00
N VAL A 246 -23.07 4.28 -5.14
CA VAL A 246 -24.21 3.42 -5.54
C VAL A 246 -25.34 4.25 -6.09
N GLN A 247 -25.71 5.35 -5.42
CA GLN A 247 -26.81 6.24 -5.84
C GLN A 247 -26.54 6.96 -7.17
N GLU A 248 -25.31 7.42 -7.40
CA GLU A 248 -24.95 8.12 -8.64
C GLU A 248 -25.07 7.23 -9.89
N GLU A 249 -24.82 5.93 -9.78
CA GLU A 249 -24.96 5.02 -10.91
C GLU A 249 -26.42 4.61 -11.18
N VAL A 250 -27.27 4.56 -10.16
CA VAL A 250 -28.71 4.29 -10.33
C VAL A 250 -29.40 5.41 -11.10
N LEU A 251 -28.82 6.62 -11.05
CA LEU A 251 -29.34 7.81 -11.72
C LEU A 251 -28.84 8.01 -13.16
N ARG A 252 -27.90 7.18 -13.63
CA ARG A 252 -27.35 7.18 -15.01
C ARG A 252 -27.97 6.09 -15.87
#